data_c6410a14df66c16f90f6536fb581d336
#
_entry.id   c6410a14df66c16f90f6536fb581d336
#
_cell.length_a   1.000
_cell.length_b   1.000
_cell.length_c   1.000
_cell.angle_alpha   90.00
_cell.angle_beta   90.00
_cell.angle_gamma   90.00
#
_symmetry.space_group_name_H-M   'P 1'
#
loop_
_entity.id
_entity.type
_entity.pdbx_description
1 polymer ?
#
loop_
_entity_poly.entity_id
_entity_poly.type
_entity_poly.pdbx_seq_one_letter_code
_entity_poly.pdbx_strand_id
1 'polypeptide(L)'
;YDEFWKNPGANIEEYIDDYPDIPIFMLTSWYGHHVWATTTKLIEFKKRLKSPIKIIIGTWLHGYETLLDPYSGEVSFGQNSILHNIEDLRLKWFDQFLKEIDTNVLDGPIAKIFVMGTGETKRDVNGSLIHGGYWRNSEVWPIEGTNFESYYLNLNGLLNTIKPDSLEPPTQFTFDPNNPVPTLGGCIQPPKVGGIVSGGAFDQ
;
A
#
# COMPACT_ATOMS: atom_id res chain seq x y z
N TYR A 1 13.85 3.64 20.66
CA TYR A 1 14.33 4.05 19.34
C TYR A 1 15.77 4.53 19.48
N ASP A 2 16.72 3.63 19.24
CA ASP A 2 18.16 3.85 19.42
C ASP A 2 18.89 3.92 18.07
N GLU A 3 20.23 4.04 18.10
CA GLU A 3 21.06 4.19 16.90
C GLU A 3 20.96 3.03 15.92
N PHE A 4 20.58 1.84 16.38
CA PHE A 4 20.34 0.69 15.49
C PHE A 4 19.22 0.98 14.50
N TRP A 5 18.09 1.53 14.99
CA TRP A 5 16.92 1.85 14.17
C TRP A 5 17.10 3.09 13.31
N LYS A 6 18.09 3.93 13.62
CA LYS A 6 18.45 5.12 12.84
C LYS A 6 19.44 4.85 11.72
N ASN A 7 19.88 3.61 11.57
CA ASN A 7 20.83 3.26 10.51
C ASN A 7 20.23 3.54 9.12
N PRO A 8 20.96 4.20 8.19
CA PRO A 8 20.44 4.54 6.85
C PRO A 8 19.97 3.34 6.05
N GLY A 9 20.55 2.17 6.27
CA GLY A 9 20.11 0.93 5.64
C GLY A 9 18.78 0.40 6.14
N ALA A 10 18.32 0.84 7.31
CA ALA A 10 17.06 0.43 7.93
C ALA A 10 15.99 1.51 7.87
N ASN A 11 16.36 2.78 7.98
CA ASN A 11 15.42 3.89 8.09
C ASN A 11 15.86 5.12 7.30
N ILE A 12 15.34 5.25 6.09
CA ILE A 12 15.62 6.40 5.23
C ILE A 12 14.98 7.70 5.76
N GLU A 13 13.98 7.62 6.64
CA GLU A 13 13.25 8.80 7.11
C GLU A 13 14.13 9.74 7.93
N GLU A 14 15.11 9.20 8.66
CA GLU A 14 16.11 10.00 9.36
C GLU A 14 17.05 10.78 8.44
N TYR A 15 17.15 10.38 7.17
CA TYR A 15 18.08 10.92 6.17
C TYR A 15 17.37 11.53 4.97
N ILE A 16 16.09 11.79 5.09
CA ILE A 16 15.28 12.25 3.96
C ILE A 16 15.73 13.65 3.48
N ASP A 17 16.33 14.44 4.37
CA ASP A 17 16.90 15.75 4.05
C ASP A 17 18.16 15.66 3.18
N ASP A 18 18.91 14.58 3.31
CA ASP A 18 20.14 14.30 2.57
C ASP A 18 19.88 13.53 1.28
N TYR A 19 18.61 13.18 1.02
CA TYR A 19 18.27 12.39 -0.17
C TYR A 19 18.53 13.20 -1.44
N PRO A 20 19.23 12.65 -2.45
CA PRO A 20 19.55 13.37 -3.68
C PRO A 20 18.29 13.71 -4.48
N ASP A 21 18.30 14.87 -5.13
CA ASP A 21 17.20 15.28 -6.02
C ASP A 21 17.25 14.51 -7.34
N ILE A 22 16.68 13.32 -7.36
CA ILE A 22 16.62 12.41 -8.50
C ILE A 22 15.17 12.01 -8.82
N PRO A 23 14.88 11.66 -10.08
CA PRO A 23 13.56 11.12 -10.46
C PRO A 23 13.24 9.81 -9.75
N ILE A 24 12.02 9.67 -9.23
CA ILE A 24 11.61 8.49 -8.46
C ILE A 24 10.34 7.88 -9.05
N PHE A 25 10.39 6.58 -9.35
CA PHE A 25 9.21 5.78 -9.71
C PHE A 25 8.90 4.79 -8.59
N MET A 26 7.77 4.97 -7.94
CA MET A 26 7.31 4.16 -6.81
C MET A 26 6.26 3.16 -7.26
N LEU A 27 6.37 1.93 -6.77
CA LEU A 27 5.38 0.88 -6.98
C LEU A 27 5.06 0.24 -5.64
N THR A 28 3.78 0.22 -5.27
CA THR A 28 3.31 -0.40 -4.03
C THR A 28 1.88 -0.94 -4.20
N SER A 29 1.35 -1.56 -3.17
CA SER A 29 0.01 -2.14 -3.21
C SER A 29 -0.66 -2.09 -1.84
N TRP A 30 -2.01 -2.14 -1.83
CA TRP A 30 -2.79 -2.08 -0.59
C TRP A 30 -2.48 -3.23 0.37
N TYR A 31 -2.09 -4.40 -0.17
CA TYR A 31 -1.71 -5.58 0.62
C TYR A 31 -0.20 -5.77 0.73
N GLY A 32 0.59 -4.80 0.26
CA GLY A 32 2.03 -4.79 0.45
C GLY A 32 2.38 -4.16 1.79
N HIS A 33 3.22 -4.83 2.59
CA HIS A 33 3.63 -4.33 3.92
C HIS A 33 4.41 -3.00 3.87
N HIS A 34 4.85 -2.58 2.69
CA HIS A 34 5.53 -1.29 2.49
C HIS A 34 4.61 -0.14 2.09
N VAL A 35 3.29 -0.34 1.97
CA VAL A 35 2.37 0.68 1.46
C VAL A 35 2.42 1.96 2.29
N TRP A 36 2.40 1.85 3.61
CA TRP A 36 2.48 3.00 4.50
C TRP A 36 3.79 3.77 4.32
N ALA A 37 4.92 3.07 4.40
CA ALA A 37 6.24 3.69 4.24
C ALA A 37 6.42 4.34 2.85
N THR A 38 5.93 3.70 1.78
CA THR A 38 6.03 4.22 0.41
C THR A 38 5.19 5.49 0.24
N THR A 39 3.95 5.48 0.73
CA THR A 39 3.04 6.64 0.60
C THR A 39 3.46 7.81 1.48
N THR A 40 4.01 7.56 2.68
CA THR A 40 4.57 8.59 3.56
C THR A 40 5.81 9.23 2.92
N LYS A 41 6.72 8.41 2.38
CA LYS A 41 7.91 8.91 1.67
C LYS A 41 7.55 9.75 0.46
N LEU A 42 6.51 9.40 -0.28
CA LEU A 42 6.04 10.22 -1.40
C LEU A 42 5.69 11.65 -0.94
N ILE A 43 4.98 11.78 0.19
CA ILE A 43 4.62 13.09 0.76
C ILE A 43 5.86 13.89 1.10
N GLU A 44 6.83 13.26 1.76
CA GLU A 44 8.06 13.95 2.17
C GLU A 44 8.95 14.31 0.97
N PHE A 45 9.13 13.43 0.02
CA PHE A 45 9.88 13.70 -1.20
C PHE A 45 9.26 14.82 -2.02
N LYS A 46 7.93 14.86 -2.14
CA LYS A 46 7.22 15.94 -2.87
C LYS A 46 7.43 17.33 -2.25
N LYS A 47 7.72 17.42 -0.95
CA LYS A 47 8.03 18.70 -0.31
C LYS A 47 9.44 19.19 -0.64
N ARG A 48 10.36 18.30 -0.98
CA ARG A 48 11.81 18.54 -1.05
C ARG A 48 12.39 18.44 -2.44
N LEU A 49 12.00 17.42 -3.18
CA LEU A 49 12.55 17.15 -4.51
C LEU A 49 11.85 17.98 -5.57
N LYS A 50 12.62 18.47 -6.52
CA LYS A 50 12.14 19.11 -7.76
C LYS A 50 11.99 18.11 -8.89
N SER A 51 12.74 17.02 -8.81
CA SER A 51 12.70 15.93 -9.77
C SER A 51 11.33 15.24 -9.81
N PRO A 52 10.92 14.71 -10.95
CA PRO A 52 9.65 14.03 -11.11
C PRO A 52 9.52 12.82 -10.19
N ILE A 53 8.33 12.65 -9.60
CA ILE A 53 7.97 11.47 -8.81
C ILE A 53 6.66 10.93 -9.33
N LYS A 54 6.59 9.62 -9.58
CA LYS A 54 5.35 8.92 -9.91
C LYS A 54 5.16 7.72 -9.00
N ILE A 55 3.89 7.39 -8.72
CA ILE A 55 3.51 6.24 -7.91
C ILE A 55 2.37 5.46 -8.54
N ILE A 56 2.45 4.13 -8.45
CA ILE A 56 1.34 3.22 -8.76
C ILE A 56 1.03 2.41 -7.51
N ILE A 57 -0.25 2.41 -7.11
CA ILE A 57 -0.75 1.65 -5.97
C ILE A 57 -1.82 0.67 -6.46
N GLY A 58 -1.53 -0.62 -6.41
CA GLY A 58 -2.43 -1.67 -6.88
C GLY A 58 -2.99 -2.55 -5.77
N THR A 59 -3.53 -3.70 -6.15
CA THR A 59 -4.17 -4.66 -5.24
C THR A 59 -3.33 -5.91 -4.97
N TRP A 60 -2.17 -6.02 -5.61
CA TRP A 60 -1.31 -7.19 -5.51
C TRP A 60 -0.71 -7.37 -4.12
N LEU A 61 -0.18 -8.56 -3.88
CA LEU A 61 0.60 -8.89 -2.70
C LEU A 61 2.07 -8.46 -2.89
N HIS A 62 2.93 -8.83 -1.96
CA HIS A 62 4.36 -8.66 -2.13
C HIS A 62 4.92 -9.76 -3.04
N GLY A 63 5.63 -9.34 -4.08
CA GLY A 63 6.24 -10.23 -5.07
C GLY A 63 5.88 -9.82 -6.49
N TYR A 64 6.87 -9.91 -7.38
CA TYR A 64 6.71 -9.48 -8.77
C TYR A 64 5.62 -10.27 -9.50
N GLU A 65 5.55 -11.57 -9.25
CA GLU A 65 4.56 -12.49 -9.82
C GLU A 65 3.11 -12.09 -9.54
N THR A 66 2.88 -11.39 -8.42
CA THR A 66 1.53 -10.99 -8.01
C THR A 66 1.00 -9.77 -8.78
N LEU A 67 1.86 -9.04 -9.49
CA LEU A 67 1.45 -7.91 -10.33
C LEU A 67 0.53 -8.31 -11.49
N LEU A 68 0.65 -9.57 -11.93
CA LEU A 68 -0.12 -10.14 -13.03
C LEU A 68 -1.27 -11.04 -12.55
N ASP A 69 -1.55 -11.02 -11.24
CA ASP A 69 -2.62 -11.80 -10.62
C ASP A 69 -3.81 -10.88 -10.28
N PRO A 70 -5.02 -11.15 -10.76
CA PRO A 70 -6.21 -10.40 -10.40
C PRO A 70 -6.72 -10.71 -8.98
N TYR A 71 -6.11 -11.68 -8.31
CA TYR A 71 -6.49 -12.11 -6.98
C TYR A 71 -5.54 -11.59 -5.91
N SER A 72 -6.09 -11.27 -4.76
CA SER A 72 -5.33 -11.02 -3.55
C SER A 72 -6.03 -11.70 -2.38
N GLY A 73 -5.45 -12.80 -1.90
CA GLY A 73 -6.10 -13.66 -0.92
C GLY A 73 -7.34 -14.36 -1.49
N GLU A 74 -8.47 -14.19 -0.85
CA GLU A 74 -9.75 -14.83 -1.22
C GLU A 74 -10.64 -13.96 -2.13
N VAL A 75 -10.11 -12.86 -2.61
CA VAL A 75 -10.85 -11.84 -3.36
C VAL A 75 -10.30 -11.68 -4.76
N SER A 76 -11.21 -11.58 -5.75
CA SER A 76 -10.92 -11.21 -7.12
C SER A 76 -11.20 -9.73 -7.35
N PHE A 77 -10.19 -8.98 -7.79
CA PHE A 77 -10.32 -7.57 -8.21
C PHE A 77 -10.60 -7.43 -9.71
N GLY A 78 -10.59 -8.55 -10.44
CA GLY A 78 -10.84 -8.60 -11.87
C GLY A 78 -9.60 -8.31 -12.72
N GLN A 79 -9.67 -8.65 -14.02
CA GLN A 79 -8.55 -8.52 -14.95
C GLN A 79 -8.06 -7.07 -15.12
N ASN A 80 -8.91 -6.09 -14.89
CA ASN A 80 -8.54 -4.68 -14.96
C ASN A 80 -7.63 -4.22 -13.80
N SER A 81 -7.47 -5.02 -12.74
CA SER A 81 -6.53 -4.71 -11.65
C SER A 81 -5.07 -5.03 -12.00
N ILE A 82 -4.85 -5.84 -13.02
CA ILE A 82 -3.53 -6.29 -13.45
C ILE A 82 -2.73 -5.15 -14.09
N LEU A 83 -1.46 -5.06 -13.76
CA LEU A 83 -0.53 -4.09 -14.33
C LEU A 83 0.34 -4.73 -15.42
N HIS A 84 -0.26 -5.02 -16.59
CA HIS A 84 0.40 -5.71 -17.70
C HIS A 84 1.63 -5.01 -18.28
N ASN A 85 1.69 -3.68 -18.18
CA ASN A 85 2.70 -2.85 -18.84
C ASN A 85 3.82 -2.37 -17.90
N ILE A 86 4.05 -3.02 -16.77
CA ILE A 86 5.01 -2.55 -15.78
C ILE A 86 6.43 -2.49 -16.33
N GLU A 87 6.84 -3.46 -17.13
CA GLU A 87 8.19 -3.49 -17.71
C GLU A 87 8.38 -2.39 -18.76
N ASP A 88 7.35 -2.12 -19.56
CA ASP A 88 7.38 -0.99 -20.51
C ASP A 88 7.47 0.36 -19.76
N LEU A 89 6.74 0.52 -18.68
CA LEU A 89 6.83 1.72 -17.84
C LEU A 89 8.21 1.89 -17.21
N ARG A 90 8.81 0.82 -16.71
CA ARG A 90 10.17 0.84 -16.16
C ARG A 90 11.21 1.19 -17.22
N LEU A 91 11.13 0.55 -18.39
CA LEU A 91 12.00 0.84 -19.49
C LEU A 91 11.90 2.30 -19.92
N LYS A 92 10.69 2.82 -20.12
CA LYS A 92 10.45 4.22 -20.47
C LYS A 92 10.99 5.18 -19.42
N TRP A 93 10.83 4.84 -18.11
CA TRP A 93 11.37 5.65 -17.04
C TRP A 93 12.91 5.75 -17.13
N PHE A 94 13.60 4.62 -17.27
CA PHE A 94 15.04 4.62 -17.35
C PHE A 94 15.56 5.20 -18.68
N ASP A 95 14.90 4.99 -19.80
CA ASP A 95 15.25 5.61 -21.07
C ASP A 95 15.13 7.13 -21.01
N GLN A 96 14.07 7.65 -20.36
CA GLN A 96 13.87 9.09 -20.15
C GLN A 96 15.04 9.72 -19.37
N PHE A 97 15.46 9.11 -18.26
CA PHE A 97 16.38 9.76 -17.32
C PHE A 97 17.84 9.32 -17.44
N LEU A 98 18.10 8.17 -18.01
CA LEU A 98 19.49 7.67 -18.20
C LEU A 98 19.99 7.81 -19.62
N LYS A 99 19.09 7.87 -20.60
CA LYS A 99 19.45 8.01 -22.02
C LYS A 99 18.94 9.31 -22.62
N GLU A 100 18.23 10.13 -21.86
CA GLU A 100 17.63 11.40 -22.32
C GLU A 100 16.68 11.23 -23.52
N ILE A 101 16.04 10.06 -23.65
CA ILE A 101 15.05 9.78 -24.68
C ILE A 101 13.69 10.25 -24.17
N ASP A 102 13.02 11.10 -24.91
CA ASP A 102 11.63 11.47 -24.59
C ASP A 102 10.69 10.27 -24.83
N THR A 103 10.20 9.69 -23.74
CA THR A 103 9.35 8.49 -23.76
C THR A 103 7.90 8.80 -23.41
N ASN A 104 7.57 10.08 -23.18
CA ASN A 104 6.26 10.52 -22.67
C ASN A 104 5.89 9.87 -21.31
N VAL A 105 6.84 9.30 -20.59
CA VAL A 105 6.56 8.66 -19.28
C VAL A 105 6.15 9.67 -18.21
N LEU A 106 6.48 10.94 -18.43
CA LEU A 106 6.10 12.03 -17.54
C LEU A 106 4.69 12.57 -17.81
N ASP A 107 4.11 12.24 -18.96
CA ASP A 107 2.75 12.62 -19.27
C ASP A 107 1.76 11.93 -18.32
N GLY A 108 0.69 12.64 -18.02
CA GLY A 108 -0.35 12.15 -17.13
C GLY A 108 0.00 12.23 -15.65
N PRO A 109 -0.83 11.62 -14.79
CA PRO A 109 -0.90 11.88 -13.36
C PRO A 109 0.34 11.43 -12.60
N ILE A 110 0.55 12.05 -11.42
CA ILE A 110 1.58 11.65 -10.47
C ILE A 110 1.23 10.30 -9.84
N ALA A 111 -0.03 10.08 -9.50
CA ALA A 111 -0.48 8.88 -8.84
C ALA A 111 -1.53 8.13 -9.68
N LYS A 112 -1.31 6.83 -9.86
CA LYS A 112 -2.28 5.88 -10.40
C LYS A 112 -2.64 4.89 -9.31
N ILE A 113 -3.90 4.88 -8.91
CA ILE A 113 -4.35 4.18 -7.70
C ILE A 113 -5.49 3.24 -8.07
N PHE A 114 -5.40 1.98 -7.70
CA PHE A 114 -6.54 1.08 -7.81
C PHE A 114 -7.48 1.27 -6.62
N VAL A 115 -8.67 1.77 -6.90
CA VAL A 115 -9.75 1.89 -5.93
C VAL A 115 -10.47 0.55 -5.89
N MET A 116 -10.37 -0.13 -4.77
CA MET A 116 -11.02 -1.42 -4.55
C MET A 116 -12.53 -1.23 -4.49
N GLY A 117 -13.27 -2.16 -5.10
CA GLY A 117 -14.73 -2.17 -5.04
C GLY A 117 -15.25 -2.67 -3.69
N THR A 118 -16.56 -2.64 -3.54
CA THR A 118 -17.26 -3.06 -2.32
C THR A 118 -17.75 -4.52 -2.35
N GLY A 119 -17.53 -5.18 -3.49
CA GLY A 119 -18.04 -6.53 -3.74
C GLY A 119 -19.52 -6.56 -4.15
N GLU A 120 -19.89 -7.66 -4.78
CA GLU A 120 -21.28 -7.92 -5.22
C GLU A 120 -21.92 -9.09 -4.46
N THR A 121 -21.30 -9.60 -3.40
CA THR A 121 -21.70 -10.83 -2.68
C THR A 121 -21.70 -12.08 -3.58
N LYS A 122 -21.07 -12.01 -4.75
CA LYS A 122 -20.94 -13.09 -5.72
C LYS A 122 -19.53 -13.66 -5.70
N ARG A 123 -19.45 -14.92 -6.03
CA ARG A 123 -18.16 -15.59 -6.19
C ARG A 123 -17.93 -15.94 -7.67
N ASP A 124 -16.67 -15.93 -8.04
CA ASP A 124 -16.25 -16.37 -9.35
C ASP A 124 -16.18 -17.91 -9.45
N VAL A 125 -15.73 -18.42 -10.60
CA VAL A 125 -15.62 -19.86 -10.85
C VAL A 125 -14.60 -20.57 -9.95
N ASN A 126 -13.70 -19.82 -9.33
CA ASN A 126 -12.69 -20.32 -8.41
C ASN A 126 -13.16 -20.23 -6.94
N GLY A 127 -14.36 -19.73 -6.69
CA GLY A 127 -14.93 -19.54 -5.37
C GLY A 127 -14.49 -18.24 -4.69
N SER A 128 -13.69 -17.40 -5.35
CA SER A 128 -13.23 -16.12 -4.79
C SER A 128 -14.33 -15.07 -4.84
N LEU A 129 -14.44 -14.25 -3.80
CA LEU A 129 -15.40 -13.14 -3.75
C LEU A 129 -15.05 -12.10 -4.82
N ILE A 130 -16.00 -11.74 -5.65
CA ILE A 130 -15.83 -10.71 -6.68
C ILE A 130 -15.94 -9.34 -6.02
N HIS A 131 -14.82 -8.66 -5.88
CA HIS A 131 -14.76 -7.31 -5.30
C HIS A 131 -14.78 -6.22 -6.36
N GLY A 132 -14.08 -6.45 -7.47
CA GLY A 132 -13.95 -5.48 -8.56
C GLY A 132 -13.18 -4.23 -8.13
N GLY A 133 -13.38 -3.16 -8.85
CA GLY A 133 -12.72 -1.89 -8.64
C GLY A 133 -12.30 -1.21 -9.93
N TYR A 134 -11.59 -0.10 -9.81
CA TYR A 134 -11.15 0.68 -10.98
C TYR A 134 -9.88 1.49 -10.69
N TRP A 135 -9.14 1.82 -11.73
CA TRP A 135 -8.00 2.71 -11.64
C TRP A 135 -8.45 4.18 -11.58
N ARG A 136 -7.95 4.90 -10.59
CA ARG A 136 -8.11 6.34 -10.43
C ARG A 136 -6.77 7.02 -10.60
N ASN A 137 -6.75 8.07 -11.40
CA ASN A 137 -5.61 8.95 -11.55
C ASN A 137 -5.73 10.17 -10.63
N SER A 138 -4.58 10.68 -10.14
CA SER A 138 -4.52 11.89 -9.35
C SER A 138 -3.22 12.66 -9.62
N GLU A 139 -3.32 13.97 -9.71
CA GLU A 139 -2.17 14.89 -9.85
C GLU A 139 -1.48 15.16 -8.50
N VAL A 140 -2.09 14.72 -7.41
CA VAL A 140 -1.57 14.92 -6.05
C VAL A 140 -1.78 13.69 -5.19
N TRP A 141 -0.91 13.55 -4.17
CA TRP A 141 -1.06 12.58 -3.10
C TRP A 141 -0.76 13.25 -1.74
N PRO A 142 -1.59 13.13 -0.69
CA PRO A 142 -2.91 12.47 -0.71
C PRO A 142 -3.86 13.05 -1.77
N ILE A 143 -4.86 12.26 -2.17
CA ILE A 143 -5.84 12.68 -3.18
C ILE A 143 -6.50 13.98 -2.72
N GLU A 144 -6.71 14.91 -3.64
CA GLU A 144 -7.36 16.19 -3.36
C GLU A 144 -8.72 15.99 -2.66
N GLY A 145 -8.97 16.79 -1.63
CA GLY A 145 -10.16 16.66 -0.79
C GLY A 145 -10.07 15.60 0.31
N THR A 146 -8.91 14.91 0.46
CA THR A 146 -8.68 14.00 1.59
C THR A 146 -8.75 14.76 2.90
N ASN A 147 -9.62 14.30 3.79
CA ASN A 147 -9.74 14.80 5.16
C ASN A 147 -9.30 13.70 6.13
N PHE A 148 -8.31 14.00 6.97
CA PHE A 148 -7.83 13.07 8.00
C PHE A 148 -8.63 13.29 9.28
N GLU A 149 -9.29 12.25 9.76
CA GLU A 149 -10.09 12.26 10.97
C GLU A 149 -9.52 11.27 11.98
N SER A 150 -9.40 11.70 13.25
CA SER A 150 -8.93 10.84 14.32
C SER A 150 -10.05 10.02 14.90
N TYR A 151 -9.86 8.71 14.97
CA TYR A 151 -10.72 7.80 15.70
C TYR A 151 -9.99 7.27 16.92
N TYR A 152 -10.66 7.21 18.03
CA TYR A 152 -10.11 6.80 19.31
C TYR A 152 -10.73 5.50 19.80
N LEU A 153 -9.88 4.65 20.34
CA LEU A 153 -10.31 3.47 21.09
C LEU A 153 -10.80 3.94 22.47
N ASN A 154 -12.06 3.69 22.76
CA ASN A 154 -12.71 4.02 24.01
C ASN A 154 -13.08 2.75 24.78
N LEU A 155 -13.53 2.92 26.02
CA LEU A 155 -14.02 1.82 26.86
C LEU A 155 -15.10 0.99 26.14
N ASN A 156 -15.26 -0.24 26.58
CA ASN A 156 -16.27 -1.18 26.06
C ASN A 156 -16.12 -1.53 24.56
N GLY A 157 -14.91 -1.42 24.02
CA GLY A 157 -14.63 -1.74 22.63
C GLY A 157 -15.19 -0.74 21.61
N LEU A 158 -15.50 0.48 22.04
CA LEU A 158 -15.99 1.52 21.14
C LEU A 158 -14.85 2.15 20.35
N LEU A 159 -15.09 2.42 19.08
CA LEU A 159 -14.25 3.22 18.20
C LEU A 159 -15.07 4.40 17.67
N ASN A 160 -14.68 5.63 18.05
CA ASN A 160 -15.38 6.84 17.64
C ASN A 160 -14.44 8.06 17.61
N THR A 161 -14.96 9.22 17.25
CA THR A 161 -14.20 10.49 17.15
C THR A 161 -14.04 11.23 18.48
N ILE A 162 -14.61 10.70 19.56
CA ILE A 162 -14.52 11.32 20.89
C ILE A 162 -13.21 10.87 21.53
N LYS A 163 -12.35 11.84 21.82
CA LYS A 163 -11.10 11.56 22.54
C LYS A 163 -11.41 11.07 23.95
N PRO A 164 -10.85 9.92 24.39
CA PRO A 164 -11.07 9.40 25.73
C PRO A 164 -10.54 10.37 26.80
N ASP A 165 -11.16 10.37 27.98
CA ASP A 165 -10.66 11.09 29.14
C ASP A 165 -9.30 10.46 29.55
N SER A 166 -8.37 11.30 29.99
CA SER A 166 -7.07 10.85 30.52
C SER A 166 -7.18 9.98 31.78
N LEU A 167 -8.36 9.96 32.43
CA LEU A 167 -8.66 9.13 33.60
C LEU A 167 -9.26 7.77 33.23
N GLU A 168 -9.55 7.54 31.97
CA GLU A 168 -10.05 6.22 31.56
C GLU A 168 -9.00 5.14 31.80
N PRO A 169 -9.37 4.01 32.44
CA PRO A 169 -8.43 2.92 32.64
C PRO A 169 -8.06 2.27 31.31
N PRO A 170 -6.84 1.75 31.16
CA PRO A 170 -6.44 1.06 29.94
C PRO A 170 -7.22 -0.25 29.76
N THR A 171 -7.57 -0.56 28.52
CA THR A 171 -8.07 -1.89 28.15
C THR A 171 -6.94 -2.92 28.33
N GLN A 172 -7.23 -4.00 29.02
CA GLN A 172 -6.28 -5.07 29.30
C GLN A 172 -6.75 -6.38 28.66
N PHE A 173 -5.80 -7.14 28.16
CA PHE A 173 -6.00 -8.52 27.71
C PHE A 173 -4.84 -9.40 28.18
N THR A 174 -5.10 -10.69 28.33
CA THR A 174 -4.06 -11.66 28.65
C THR A 174 -3.60 -12.34 27.35
N PHE A 175 -2.32 -12.21 27.04
CA PHE A 175 -1.74 -12.94 25.93
C PHE A 175 -1.55 -14.43 26.34
N ASP A 176 -2.15 -15.33 25.58
CA ASP A 176 -1.96 -16.77 25.72
C ASP A 176 -1.16 -17.30 24.53
N PRO A 177 0.11 -17.74 24.72
CA PRO A 177 0.91 -18.26 23.63
C PRO A 177 0.37 -19.60 23.05
N ASN A 178 -0.49 -20.30 23.78
CA ASN A 178 -1.14 -21.53 23.30
C ASN A 178 -2.43 -21.25 22.51
N ASN A 179 -2.95 -20.04 22.61
CA ASN A 179 -4.13 -19.56 21.88
C ASN A 179 -3.91 -18.12 21.42
N PRO A 180 -2.94 -17.87 20.51
CA PRO A 180 -2.63 -16.54 20.03
C PRO A 180 -3.77 -15.97 19.18
N VAL A 181 -3.87 -14.64 19.12
CA VAL A 181 -4.78 -13.99 18.19
C VAL A 181 -4.42 -14.41 16.76
N PRO A 182 -5.35 -14.98 15.98
CA PRO A 182 -5.07 -15.42 14.63
C PRO A 182 -4.79 -14.23 13.70
N THR A 183 -3.88 -14.42 12.75
CA THR A 183 -3.69 -13.49 11.64
C THR A 183 -4.49 -13.97 10.45
N LEU A 184 -5.43 -13.14 9.99
CA LEU A 184 -6.31 -13.44 8.87
C LEU A 184 -6.05 -12.42 7.75
N GLY A 185 -5.52 -12.89 6.61
CA GLY A 185 -5.25 -12.03 5.46
C GLY A 185 -4.25 -10.90 5.75
N GLY A 186 -4.44 -9.76 5.07
CA GLY A 186 -3.64 -8.55 5.24
C GLY A 186 -2.28 -8.57 4.57
N CYS A 187 -1.35 -7.78 5.09
CA CYS A 187 -0.01 -7.57 4.52
C CYS A 187 0.99 -8.67 4.95
N ILE A 188 0.63 -9.92 4.79
CA ILE A 188 1.49 -11.06 5.13
C ILE A 188 2.40 -11.38 3.96
N GLN A 189 3.65 -11.70 4.25
CA GLN A 189 4.66 -12.12 3.29
C GLN A 189 5.26 -13.47 3.71
N PRO A 190 5.50 -14.38 2.79
CA PRO A 190 5.17 -14.42 1.36
C PRO A 190 3.76 -14.95 1.09
N PRO A 191 3.23 -14.79 -0.14
CA PRO A 191 1.85 -15.14 -0.47
C PRO A 191 1.49 -16.62 -0.26
N LYS A 192 2.45 -17.52 -0.35
CA LYS A 192 2.26 -18.95 -0.04
C LYS A 192 3.56 -19.60 0.41
N VAL A 193 3.71 -19.87 1.67
CA VAL A 193 4.77 -20.76 2.17
C VAL A 193 4.14 -21.83 3.06
N GLY A 194 4.21 -23.08 2.59
CA GLY A 194 4.01 -24.25 3.43
C GLY A 194 2.67 -24.39 4.15
N GLY A 195 1.56 -23.99 3.52
CA GLY A 195 0.21 -24.15 4.09
C GLY A 195 -0.17 -23.09 5.12
N ILE A 196 0.61 -22.04 5.25
CA ILE A 196 0.29 -20.88 6.09
C ILE A 196 -0.66 -19.94 5.33
N VAL A 197 -1.50 -19.24 6.08
CA VAL A 197 -2.50 -18.28 5.60
C VAL A 197 -1.92 -17.37 4.52
N SER A 198 -2.57 -17.29 3.38
CA SER A 198 -2.19 -16.36 2.31
C SER A 198 -2.49 -14.92 2.74
N GLY A 199 -1.58 -13.99 2.42
CA GLY A 199 -1.86 -12.56 2.52
C GLY A 199 -2.99 -12.15 1.60
N GLY A 200 -3.44 -10.90 1.71
CA GLY A 200 -4.47 -10.33 0.86
C GLY A 200 -5.79 -10.09 1.57
N ALA A 201 -6.84 -9.91 0.79
CA ALA A 201 -8.19 -9.75 1.30
C ALA A 201 -8.71 -11.08 1.84
N PHE A 202 -9.43 -11.01 2.94
CA PHE A 202 -10.07 -12.15 3.58
C PHE A 202 -11.59 -12.00 3.51
N ASP A 203 -12.26 -13.09 3.12
CA ASP A 203 -13.71 -13.16 3.09
C ASP A 203 -14.23 -13.65 4.45
N GLN A 204 -14.96 -12.81 5.16
CA GLN A 204 -15.55 -13.09 6.47
C GLN A 204 -16.99 -13.53 6.37
#